data_4d01ff6f377169733201ee88c429d1ea
#
_entry.id   4d01ff6f377169733201ee88c429d1ea
#
_cell.length_a   1.000
_cell.length_b   1.000
_cell.length_c   1.000
_cell.angle_alpha   90.00
_cell.angle_beta   90.00
_cell.angle_gamma   90.00
#
_symmetry.space_group_name_H-M   'P 1'
#
loop_
_entity.id
_entity.type
_entity.pdbx_description
1 polymer ?
#
loop_
_entity_poly.entity_id
_entity_poly.type
_entity_poly.pdbx_seq_one_letter_code
_entity_poly.pdbx_strand_id
1 'polypeptide(L)'
;MELITQKIRQCIEKVKDMSQVGFDRDYVIKDNKPDVSKVVCQNGQVKLDEIKASGENIWLSGSIEFEVLYTREEVFEGDEPEENIGGNRVEHIKDAIPFQEKLVLQGVCEKDTVRVYTGLDELTVGVINSRKLSVRGIISVELYGEREENLEVAQRIDDKDVEQLMGQMKVLKLDSVVRAVSYTHLTLPTKA
;
A
#
# COMPACT_ATOMS: atom_id res chain seq x y z
N MET A 1 30.35 4.80 -45.54
CA MET A 1 29.15 4.95 -44.72
C MET A 1 29.28 4.09 -43.49
N GLU A 2 29.48 4.69 -42.32
CA GLU A 2 29.62 3.99 -41.05
C GLU A 2 28.54 4.51 -40.08
N LEU A 3 27.79 3.59 -39.50
CA LEU A 3 26.77 3.89 -38.53
C LEU A 3 27.35 3.83 -37.11
N ILE A 4 27.37 4.95 -36.43
CA ILE A 4 27.81 5.01 -35.03
C ILE A 4 26.59 4.88 -34.15
N THR A 5 26.59 3.87 -33.27
CA THR A 5 25.49 3.59 -32.35
C THR A 5 25.92 3.91 -30.93
N GLN A 6 24.93 4.27 -30.11
CA GLN A 6 25.08 4.45 -28.67
C GLN A 6 24.18 3.43 -27.94
N LYS A 7 24.72 2.81 -26.88
CA LYS A 7 23.94 1.96 -26.00
C LYS A 7 23.24 2.81 -24.95
N ILE A 8 21.92 2.70 -24.91
CA ILE A 8 21.11 3.28 -23.84
C ILE A 8 20.47 2.15 -23.03
N ARG A 9 20.44 2.31 -21.71
CA ARG A 9 19.76 1.38 -20.82
C ARG A 9 18.31 1.82 -20.65
N GLN A 10 17.39 0.92 -20.87
CA GLN A 10 15.96 1.15 -20.65
C GLN A 10 15.39 0.08 -19.73
N CYS A 11 14.39 0.46 -18.94
CA CYS A 11 13.59 -0.45 -18.14
C CYS A 11 12.27 -0.68 -18.87
N ILE A 12 11.94 -1.94 -19.13
CA ILE A 12 10.74 -2.33 -19.85
C ILE A 12 9.85 -3.09 -18.88
N GLU A 13 8.58 -2.66 -18.75
CA GLU A 13 7.56 -3.44 -18.09
C GLU A 13 7.22 -4.65 -18.98
N LYS A 14 7.47 -5.85 -18.47
CA LYS A 14 7.22 -7.11 -19.19
C LYS A 14 5.85 -7.66 -18.86
N VAL A 15 5.48 -7.56 -17.60
CA VAL A 15 4.23 -8.10 -17.08
C VAL A 15 3.72 -7.25 -15.93
N LYS A 16 2.41 -7.13 -15.90
CA LYS A 16 1.66 -6.53 -14.79
C LYS A 16 0.52 -7.47 -14.41
N ASP A 17 0.31 -7.63 -13.12
CA ASP A 17 -0.84 -8.36 -12.59
C ASP A 17 -1.40 -7.67 -11.36
N MET A 18 -2.69 -7.89 -11.09
CA MET A 18 -3.39 -7.36 -9.92
C MET A 18 -4.08 -8.51 -9.20
N SER A 19 -3.93 -8.55 -7.90
CA SER A 19 -4.56 -9.55 -7.04
C SER A 19 -5.19 -8.89 -5.83
N GLN A 20 -6.21 -9.53 -5.28
CA GLN A 20 -6.83 -9.12 -4.03
C GLN A 20 -6.69 -10.24 -2.99
N VAL A 21 -6.30 -9.87 -1.79
CA VAL A 21 -6.12 -10.77 -0.66
C VAL A 21 -7.08 -10.36 0.45
N GLY A 22 -8.04 -11.23 0.76
CA GLY A 22 -8.95 -11.03 1.88
C GLY A 22 -8.33 -11.51 3.18
N PHE A 23 -8.55 -10.79 4.26
CA PHE A 23 -8.19 -11.24 5.61
C PHE A 23 -9.38 -11.13 6.56
N ASP A 24 -9.43 -12.05 7.51
CA ASP A 24 -10.40 -12.08 8.61
C ASP A 24 -9.67 -12.60 9.85
N ARG A 25 -9.54 -11.75 10.87
CA ARG A 25 -8.79 -12.05 12.09
C ARG A 25 -9.51 -11.53 13.31
N ASP A 26 -9.46 -12.32 14.36
CA ASP A 26 -9.89 -11.92 15.68
C ASP A 26 -8.78 -11.17 16.40
N TYR A 27 -9.12 -10.04 16.99
CA TYR A 27 -8.21 -9.24 17.81
C TYR A 27 -8.71 -9.21 19.24
N VAL A 28 -7.85 -9.63 20.17
CA VAL A 28 -8.14 -9.58 21.61
C VAL A 28 -7.62 -8.27 22.18
N ILE A 29 -8.49 -7.54 22.85
CA ILE A 29 -8.16 -6.25 23.45
C ILE A 29 -7.25 -6.47 24.65
N LYS A 30 -6.15 -5.71 24.70
CA LYS A 30 -5.16 -5.79 25.79
C LYS A 30 -5.80 -5.42 27.13
N ASP A 31 -5.37 -6.07 28.22
CA ASP A 31 -5.97 -5.90 29.56
C ASP A 31 -5.88 -4.46 30.11
N ASN A 32 -4.93 -3.67 29.60
CA ASN A 32 -4.77 -2.25 29.96
C ASN A 32 -5.74 -1.31 29.25
N LYS A 33 -6.64 -1.82 28.41
CA LYS A 33 -7.67 -1.07 27.72
C LYS A 33 -9.05 -1.41 28.27
N PRO A 34 -9.98 -0.43 28.37
CA PRO A 34 -11.33 -0.70 28.80
C PRO A 34 -12.13 -1.52 27.80
N ASP A 35 -13.20 -2.11 28.28
CA ASP A 35 -14.12 -2.93 27.49
C ASP A 35 -14.80 -2.09 26.41
N VAL A 36 -14.96 -2.70 25.23
CA VAL A 36 -15.57 -2.06 24.07
C VAL A 36 -17.09 -2.23 24.11
N SER A 37 -17.79 -1.12 23.99
CA SER A 37 -19.22 -1.10 23.72
C SER A 37 -19.50 -1.02 22.22
N LYS A 38 -18.93 -0.03 21.55
CA LYS A 38 -19.18 0.21 20.12
C LYS A 38 -17.96 0.81 19.42
N VAL A 39 -17.67 0.34 18.21
CA VAL A 39 -16.69 0.97 17.30
C VAL A 39 -17.31 2.23 16.70
N VAL A 40 -16.58 3.33 16.78
CA VAL A 40 -16.98 4.65 16.25
C VAL A 40 -16.34 4.90 14.90
N CYS A 41 -15.04 4.61 14.78
CA CYS A 41 -14.28 4.84 13.56
C CYS A 41 -13.13 3.84 13.47
N GLN A 42 -12.80 3.45 12.27
CA GLN A 42 -11.64 2.60 11.97
C GLN A 42 -10.83 3.18 10.81
N ASN A 43 -9.54 2.98 10.87
CA ASN A 43 -8.59 3.30 9.80
C ASN A 43 -7.49 2.26 9.76
N GLY A 44 -6.84 2.11 8.62
CA GLY A 44 -5.73 1.17 8.51
C GLY A 44 -4.89 1.40 7.27
N GLN A 45 -3.74 0.74 7.26
CA GLN A 45 -2.84 0.73 6.12
C GLN A 45 -2.08 -0.59 6.05
N VAL A 46 -1.64 -0.97 4.86
CA VAL A 46 -0.77 -2.11 4.64
C VAL A 46 0.68 -1.64 4.69
N LYS A 47 1.50 -2.36 5.44
CA LYS A 47 2.94 -2.19 5.46
C LYS A 47 3.60 -3.47 5.02
N LEU A 48 4.36 -3.43 3.93
CA LEU A 48 5.20 -4.52 3.50
C LEU A 48 6.55 -4.48 4.23
N ASP A 49 6.95 -5.63 4.78
CA ASP A 49 8.24 -5.80 5.44
C ASP A 49 9.24 -6.50 4.51
N GLU A 50 8.81 -7.50 3.74
CA GLU A 50 9.68 -8.27 2.87
C GLU A 50 8.96 -8.74 1.60
N ILE A 51 9.68 -8.70 0.48
CA ILE A 51 9.27 -9.23 -0.82
C ILE A 51 10.36 -10.20 -1.28
N LYS A 52 10.00 -11.46 -1.50
CA LYS A 52 10.88 -12.48 -2.06
C LYS A 52 10.31 -12.94 -3.39
N ALA A 53 11.11 -12.85 -4.45
CA ALA A 53 10.78 -13.36 -5.77
C ALA A 53 11.71 -14.54 -6.12
N SER A 54 11.12 -15.64 -6.63
CA SER A 54 11.86 -16.76 -7.18
C SER A 54 11.13 -17.29 -8.41
N GLY A 55 11.60 -16.89 -9.59
CA GLY A 55 10.88 -17.06 -10.84
C GLY A 55 9.51 -16.39 -10.74
N GLU A 56 8.45 -17.09 -11.10
CA GLU A 56 7.08 -16.58 -11.10
C GLU A 56 6.45 -16.52 -9.69
N ASN A 57 7.06 -17.11 -8.66
CA ASN A 57 6.52 -17.11 -7.31
C ASN A 57 7.00 -15.89 -6.53
N ILE A 58 6.06 -15.13 -5.99
CA ILE A 58 6.29 -13.92 -5.21
C ILE A 58 5.72 -14.16 -3.81
N TRP A 59 6.58 -14.11 -2.79
CA TRP A 59 6.18 -14.17 -1.38
C TRP A 59 6.22 -12.78 -0.80
N LEU A 60 5.11 -12.40 -0.20
CA LEU A 60 4.93 -11.14 0.49
C LEU A 60 4.77 -11.40 1.98
N SER A 61 5.49 -10.66 2.80
CA SER A 61 5.22 -10.60 4.23
C SER A 61 5.13 -9.16 4.69
N GLY A 62 4.26 -8.91 5.65
CA GLY A 62 4.01 -7.57 6.13
C GLY A 62 3.01 -7.56 7.27
N SER A 63 2.46 -6.39 7.52
CA SER A 63 1.45 -6.18 8.54
C SER A 63 0.36 -5.23 8.06
N ILE A 64 -0.84 -5.45 8.57
CA ILE A 64 -1.99 -4.55 8.44
C ILE A 64 -2.03 -3.74 9.72
N GLU A 65 -1.52 -2.52 9.66
CA GLU A 65 -1.62 -1.58 10.77
C GLU A 65 -3.05 -1.01 10.80
N PHE A 66 -3.72 -1.11 11.94
CA PHE A 66 -5.08 -0.60 12.08
C PHE A 66 -5.22 0.25 13.33
N GLU A 67 -6.14 1.20 13.25
CA GLU A 67 -6.51 2.11 14.33
C GLU A 67 -8.03 2.10 14.49
N VAL A 68 -8.49 1.98 15.73
CA VAL A 68 -9.92 1.94 16.08
C VAL A 68 -10.20 2.92 17.19
N LEU A 69 -11.18 3.79 16.96
CA LEU A 69 -11.83 4.58 18.01
C LEU A 69 -13.11 3.86 18.44
N TYR A 70 -13.30 3.70 19.73
CA TYR A 70 -14.45 3.01 20.28
C TYR A 70 -14.96 3.67 21.56
N THR A 71 -16.22 3.46 21.87
CA THR A 71 -16.78 3.83 23.17
C THR A 71 -16.60 2.67 24.15
N ARG A 72 -16.23 2.99 25.38
CA ARG A 72 -16.15 2.00 26.43
C ARG A 72 -17.53 1.64 26.98
N GLU A 73 -17.66 0.44 27.53
CA GLU A 73 -18.84 0.04 28.29
C GLU A 73 -18.84 0.80 29.62
N GLU A 74 -19.95 1.48 29.92
CA GLU A 74 -20.11 2.16 31.22
C GLU A 74 -20.53 1.13 32.27
N VAL A 75 -19.66 0.87 33.23
CA VAL A 75 -20.03 0.12 34.43
C VAL A 75 -20.58 1.11 35.42
N PHE A 76 -21.89 1.12 35.60
CA PHE A 76 -22.53 1.89 36.67
C PHE A 76 -22.30 1.16 38.01
N GLU A 77 -21.34 1.61 38.78
CA GLU A 77 -21.19 1.22 40.20
C GLU A 77 -21.83 2.34 41.05
N GLY A 78 -23.11 2.16 41.44
CA GLY A 78 -23.73 2.98 42.46
C GLY A 78 -25.01 3.72 42.04
N ASP A 79 -25.94 3.87 43.01
CA ASP A 79 -27.29 4.41 42.90
C ASP A 79 -27.36 5.98 42.87
N GLU A 80 -26.32 6.69 42.53
CA GLU A 80 -26.35 8.13 42.43
C GLU A 80 -26.30 8.62 40.97
N PRO A 81 -27.32 9.41 40.52
CA PRO A 81 -27.24 10.05 39.22
C PRO A 81 -26.23 11.20 39.30
N GLU A 82 -24.97 10.99 38.90
CA GLU A 82 -24.09 12.12 38.63
C GLU A 82 -24.59 12.92 37.45
N GLU A 83 -25.34 13.99 37.75
CA GLU A 83 -25.59 15.08 36.82
C GLU A 83 -24.23 15.63 36.34
N ASN A 84 -23.87 15.36 35.10
CA ASN A 84 -22.72 15.91 34.34
C ASN A 84 -21.54 15.01 33.98
N ILE A 85 -21.68 13.70 33.81
CA ILE A 85 -20.67 12.94 33.07
C ILE A 85 -21.32 12.16 31.91
N GLY A 86 -22.11 12.83 31.10
CA GLY A 86 -22.66 12.31 29.86
C GLY A 86 -21.69 12.49 28.66
N GLY A 87 -20.42 12.11 28.81
CA GLY A 87 -19.48 12.04 27.70
C GLY A 87 -19.18 10.59 27.41
N ASN A 88 -19.70 10.04 26.29
CA ASN A 88 -19.18 8.79 25.75
C ASN A 88 -17.66 8.91 25.67
N ARG A 89 -16.95 8.30 26.63
CA ARG A 89 -15.48 8.33 26.62
C ARG A 89 -14.99 7.47 25.48
N VAL A 90 -14.42 8.13 24.49
CA VAL A 90 -13.84 7.49 23.30
C VAL A 90 -12.44 7.03 23.67
N GLU A 91 -12.16 5.78 23.40
CA GLU A 91 -10.86 5.14 23.58
C GLU A 91 -10.27 4.79 22.20
N HIS A 92 -8.97 4.56 22.19
CA HIS A 92 -8.21 4.31 20.99
C HIS A 92 -7.40 3.02 21.08
N ILE A 93 -7.48 2.19 20.06
CA ILE A 93 -6.60 1.03 19.85
C ILE A 93 -5.80 1.30 18.59
N LYS A 94 -4.49 1.04 18.68
CA LYS A 94 -3.58 0.97 17.54
C LYS A 94 -2.77 -0.30 17.66
N ASP A 95 -2.83 -1.14 16.64
CA ASP A 95 -2.09 -2.41 16.60
C ASP A 95 -1.87 -2.85 15.14
N ALA A 96 -1.20 -3.98 14.96
CA ALA A 96 -0.86 -4.52 13.67
C ALA A 96 -1.13 -6.04 13.62
N ILE A 97 -1.67 -6.50 12.50
CA ILE A 97 -1.92 -7.91 12.23
C ILE A 97 -0.94 -8.38 11.15
N PRO A 98 -0.05 -9.34 11.44
CA PRO A 98 0.88 -9.85 10.44
C PRO A 98 0.15 -10.67 9.37
N PHE A 99 0.64 -10.59 8.12
CA PHE A 99 0.20 -11.43 7.03
C PHE A 99 1.37 -11.97 6.22
N GLN A 100 1.14 -13.10 5.56
CA GLN A 100 2.07 -13.70 4.59
C GLN A 100 1.24 -14.26 3.44
N GLU A 101 1.61 -13.88 2.22
CA GLU A 101 0.90 -14.30 1.02
C GLU A 101 1.87 -14.76 -0.05
N LYS A 102 1.42 -15.74 -0.84
CA LYS A 102 2.13 -16.22 -2.01
C LYS A 102 1.31 -15.93 -3.25
N LEU A 103 1.87 -15.13 -4.13
CA LEU A 103 1.28 -14.78 -5.42
C LEU A 103 2.11 -15.37 -6.57
N VAL A 104 1.51 -15.46 -7.74
CA VAL A 104 2.17 -15.94 -8.96
C VAL A 104 2.11 -14.83 -10.01
N LEU A 105 3.26 -14.40 -10.50
CA LEU A 105 3.36 -13.43 -11.58
C LEU A 105 3.90 -14.15 -12.82
N GLN A 106 3.00 -14.59 -13.69
CA GLN A 106 3.36 -15.36 -14.88
C GLN A 106 4.21 -14.53 -15.87
N GLY A 107 5.22 -15.15 -16.45
CA GLY A 107 6.09 -14.53 -17.44
C GLY A 107 7.30 -13.78 -16.88
N VAL A 108 7.47 -13.76 -15.57
CA VAL A 108 8.67 -13.21 -14.90
C VAL A 108 9.81 -14.23 -14.93
N CYS A 109 10.99 -13.79 -15.30
CA CYS A 109 12.22 -14.57 -15.29
C CYS A 109 13.13 -14.12 -14.14
N GLU A 110 14.14 -14.94 -13.80
CA GLU A 110 15.12 -14.61 -12.74
C GLU A 110 15.91 -13.31 -12.95
N LYS A 111 15.97 -12.82 -14.19
CA LYS A 111 16.63 -11.56 -14.55
C LYS A 111 15.75 -10.33 -14.39
N ASP A 112 14.48 -10.54 -14.12
CA ASP A 112 13.52 -9.45 -14.00
C ASP A 112 13.46 -8.94 -12.56
N THR A 113 13.26 -7.66 -12.40
CA THR A 113 13.01 -7.03 -11.10
C THR A 113 11.52 -7.01 -10.84
N VAL A 114 11.09 -7.51 -9.69
CA VAL A 114 9.68 -7.46 -9.28
C VAL A 114 9.46 -6.26 -8.39
N ARG A 115 8.48 -5.44 -8.75
CA ARG A 115 7.97 -4.36 -7.89
C ARG A 115 6.57 -4.68 -7.42
N VAL A 116 6.28 -4.35 -6.18
CA VAL A 116 5.00 -4.63 -5.54
C VAL A 116 4.47 -3.35 -4.92
N TYR A 117 3.21 -3.04 -5.22
CA TYR A 117 2.46 -1.99 -4.54
C TYR A 117 1.26 -2.61 -3.85
N THR A 118 0.97 -2.15 -2.66
CA THR A 118 -0.17 -2.63 -1.88
C THR A 118 -1.03 -1.49 -1.42
N GLY A 119 -2.34 -1.71 -1.43
CA GLY A 119 -3.36 -0.83 -0.88
C GLY A 119 -4.28 -1.58 0.06
N LEU A 120 -4.90 -0.90 1.00
CA LEU A 120 -6.00 -1.42 1.80
C LEU A 120 -7.28 -0.86 1.20
N ASP A 121 -8.01 -1.70 0.45
CA ASP A 121 -9.23 -1.29 -0.25
C ASP A 121 -10.42 -1.20 0.71
N GLU A 122 -10.48 -2.13 1.66
CA GLU A 122 -11.54 -2.21 2.64
C GLU A 122 -10.99 -2.61 4.00
N LEU A 123 -11.50 -1.98 5.05
CA LEU A 123 -11.27 -2.37 6.44
C LEU A 123 -12.58 -2.26 7.21
N THR A 124 -12.98 -3.35 7.84
CA THR A 124 -14.15 -3.41 8.72
C THR A 124 -13.75 -3.98 10.07
N VAL A 125 -14.07 -3.26 11.13
CA VAL A 125 -13.86 -3.71 12.50
C VAL A 125 -15.20 -3.84 13.20
N GLY A 126 -15.55 -5.06 13.57
CA GLY A 126 -16.78 -5.40 14.29
C GLY A 126 -16.50 -5.81 15.73
N VAL A 127 -17.47 -5.57 16.61
CA VAL A 127 -17.41 -6.05 18.00
C VAL A 127 -17.97 -7.46 18.08
N ILE A 128 -17.15 -8.43 18.52
CA ILE A 128 -17.59 -9.80 18.81
C ILE A 128 -18.12 -9.87 20.25
N ASN A 129 -17.36 -9.31 21.18
CA ASN A 129 -17.73 -9.09 22.58
C ASN A 129 -16.89 -7.93 23.14
N SER A 130 -17.11 -7.57 24.42
CA SER A 130 -16.45 -6.40 25.04
C SER A 130 -14.91 -6.46 25.01
N ARG A 131 -14.32 -7.68 24.87
CA ARG A 131 -12.86 -7.89 24.87
C ARG A 131 -12.31 -8.39 23.53
N LYS A 132 -13.17 -8.53 22.50
CA LYS A 132 -12.76 -9.14 21.23
C LYS A 132 -13.40 -8.43 20.04
N LEU A 133 -12.55 -8.06 19.09
CA LEU A 133 -12.95 -7.46 17.82
C LEU A 133 -12.71 -8.45 16.67
N SER A 134 -13.53 -8.36 15.62
CA SER A 134 -13.27 -8.97 14.32
C SER A 134 -12.70 -7.89 13.42
N VAL A 135 -11.52 -8.12 12.85
CA VAL A 135 -10.85 -7.21 11.91
C VAL A 135 -10.80 -7.88 10.54
N ARG A 136 -11.52 -7.32 9.58
CA ARG A 136 -11.66 -7.85 8.22
C ARG A 136 -11.30 -6.81 7.20
N GLY A 137 -10.80 -7.25 6.06
CA GLY A 137 -10.55 -6.33 4.97
C GLY A 137 -10.03 -7.00 3.71
N ILE A 138 -9.77 -6.16 2.71
CA ILE A 138 -9.25 -6.55 1.41
C ILE A 138 -7.98 -5.74 1.14
N ILE A 139 -6.90 -6.44 0.86
CA ILE A 139 -5.63 -5.86 0.41
C ILE A 139 -5.58 -5.99 -1.12
N SER A 140 -5.42 -4.89 -1.83
CA SER A 140 -5.04 -4.89 -3.24
C SER A 140 -3.52 -5.01 -3.37
N VAL A 141 -3.08 -5.83 -4.30
CA VAL A 141 -1.66 -6.04 -4.60
C VAL A 141 -1.46 -5.89 -6.10
N GLU A 142 -0.65 -4.91 -6.49
CA GLU A 142 -0.20 -4.74 -7.86
C GLU A 142 1.24 -5.24 -8.01
N LEU A 143 1.46 -6.13 -8.95
CA LEU A 143 2.73 -6.77 -9.24
C LEU A 143 3.23 -6.30 -10.62
N TYR A 144 4.49 -5.89 -10.69
CA TYR A 144 5.15 -5.48 -11.92
C TYR A 144 6.44 -6.27 -12.08
N GLY A 145 6.60 -6.92 -13.24
CA GLY A 145 7.85 -7.53 -13.66
C GLY A 145 8.55 -6.62 -14.67
N GLU A 146 9.71 -6.08 -14.32
CA GLU A 146 10.49 -5.13 -15.11
C GLU A 146 11.84 -5.74 -15.51
N ARG A 147 12.26 -5.48 -16.74
CA ARG A 147 13.56 -5.88 -17.24
C ARG A 147 14.39 -4.69 -17.70
N GLU A 148 15.64 -4.64 -17.27
CA GLU A 148 16.61 -3.74 -17.85
C GLU A 148 17.18 -4.32 -19.14
N GLU A 149 17.03 -3.60 -20.24
CA GLU A 149 17.58 -3.97 -21.53
C GLU A 149 18.46 -2.84 -22.08
N ASN A 150 19.53 -3.23 -22.80
CA ASN A 150 20.34 -2.28 -23.54
C ASN A 150 19.81 -2.17 -24.95
N LEU A 151 19.43 -0.96 -25.34
CA LEU A 151 19.03 -0.64 -26.70
C LEU A 151 20.18 0.06 -27.42
N GLU A 152 20.52 -0.39 -28.62
CA GLU A 152 21.45 0.31 -29.50
C GLU A 152 20.68 1.29 -30.37
N VAL A 153 20.98 2.57 -30.20
CA VAL A 153 20.33 3.66 -30.94
C VAL A 153 21.35 4.28 -31.87
N ALA A 154 20.94 4.53 -33.11
CA ALA A 154 21.77 5.28 -34.06
C ALA A 154 22.06 6.67 -33.52
N GLN A 155 23.35 7.01 -33.40
CA GLN A 155 23.79 8.32 -32.93
C GLN A 155 24.12 9.25 -34.09
N ARG A 156 24.86 8.76 -35.08
CA ARG A 156 25.23 9.46 -36.30
C ARG A 156 25.66 8.51 -37.40
N ILE A 157 25.60 9.01 -38.63
CA ILE A 157 26.15 8.35 -39.81
C ILE A 157 27.41 9.14 -40.22
N ASP A 158 28.53 8.47 -40.31
CA ASP A 158 29.77 9.08 -40.78
C ASP A 158 29.83 8.92 -42.31
N ASP A 159 29.27 9.88 -43.04
CA ASP A 159 29.28 9.95 -44.49
C ASP A 159 29.24 11.40 -44.91
N LYS A 160 30.05 11.77 -45.92
CA LYS A 160 30.21 13.14 -46.38
C LYS A 160 29.02 13.65 -47.19
N ASP A 161 28.20 12.74 -47.70
CA ASP A 161 27.11 13.06 -48.62
C ASP A 161 25.72 13.02 -47.92
N VAL A 162 25.71 12.92 -46.58
CA VAL A 162 24.46 12.85 -45.81
C VAL A 162 24.31 14.05 -44.89
N GLU A 163 23.23 14.84 -45.09
CA GLU A 163 22.83 15.89 -44.18
C GLU A 163 22.17 15.28 -42.92
N GLN A 164 22.71 15.59 -41.75
CA GLN A 164 22.24 15.02 -40.48
C GLN A 164 21.48 16.09 -39.66
N LEU A 165 20.22 15.81 -39.33
CA LEU A 165 19.46 16.57 -38.35
C LEU A 165 19.63 15.91 -36.96
N MET A 166 20.33 16.62 -36.08
CA MET A 166 20.56 16.15 -34.71
C MET A 166 19.42 16.60 -33.79
N GLY A 167 18.69 15.64 -33.25
CA GLY A 167 17.73 15.86 -32.17
C GLY A 167 18.33 15.50 -30.81
N GLN A 168 18.03 16.26 -29.77
CA GLN A 168 18.37 15.88 -28.40
C GLN A 168 17.21 15.07 -27.79
N MET A 169 17.50 13.82 -27.41
CA MET A 169 16.59 12.99 -26.62
C MET A 169 17.11 12.89 -25.19
N LYS A 170 16.32 13.35 -24.24
CA LYS A 170 16.64 13.20 -22.81
C LYS A 170 15.83 12.04 -22.24
N VAL A 171 16.51 10.96 -21.89
CA VAL A 171 15.90 9.84 -21.18
C VAL A 171 16.07 10.09 -19.68
N LEU A 172 14.97 10.25 -18.98
CA LEU A 172 14.96 10.38 -17.52
C LEU A 172 14.49 9.06 -16.90
N LYS A 173 15.32 8.44 -16.09
CA LYS A 173 14.91 7.38 -15.19
C LYS A 173 14.41 8.04 -13.90
N LEU A 174 13.10 8.00 -13.68
CA LEU A 174 12.50 8.46 -12.43
C LEU A 174 12.43 7.26 -11.47
N ASP A 175 13.41 7.13 -10.59
CA ASP A 175 13.37 6.21 -9.46
C ASP A 175 12.61 6.79 -8.26
N SER A 176 11.63 7.67 -8.51
CA SER A 176 10.82 8.23 -7.45
C SER A 176 9.53 7.45 -7.29
N VAL A 177 9.35 6.85 -6.12
CA VAL A 177 8.00 6.48 -5.65
C VAL A 177 7.25 7.79 -5.42
N VAL A 178 6.46 8.22 -6.39
CA VAL A 178 5.54 9.33 -6.20
C VAL A 178 4.44 8.82 -5.27
N ARG A 179 4.58 9.04 -3.97
CA ARG A 179 3.45 9.00 -3.06
C ARG A 179 2.57 10.19 -3.41
N ALA A 180 1.51 9.94 -4.17
CA ALA A 180 0.44 10.91 -4.32
C ALA A 180 -0.26 11.04 -2.97
N VAL A 181 0.16 12.01 -2.17
CA VAL A 181 -0.58 12.41 -0.98
C VAL A 181 -1.69 13.33 -1.45
N SER A 182 -2.89 12.78 -1.61
CA SER A 182 -4.08 13.58 -1.86
C SER A 182 -4.49 14.27 -0.56
N TYR A 183 -4.10 15.53 -0.40
CA TYR A 183 -4.67 16.38 0.64
C TYR A 183 -6.00 16.93 0.13
N THR A 184 -7.11 16.32 0.55
CA THR A 184 -8.41 16.97 0.44
C THR A 184 -8.53 18.01 1.54
N HIS A 185 -8.15 19.24 1.26
CA HIS A 185 -8.52 20.39 2.08
C HIS A 185 -10.02 20.65 1.90
N LEU A 186 -10.80 20.17 2.84
CA LEU A 186 -12.15 20.65 3.03
C LEU A 186 -12.06 22.06 3.64
N THR A 187 -12.04 23.09 2.81
CA THR A 187 -12.30 24.47 3.25
C THR A 187 -13.80 24.58 3.52
N LEU A 188 -14.16 24.63 4.79
CA LEU A 188 -15.50 25.06 5.17
C LEU A 188 -15.72 26.50 4.71
N PRO A 189 -16.83 26.81 4.03
CA PRO A 189 -17.13 28.19 3.69
C PRO A 189 -17.42 28.97 4.98
N THR A 190 -16.57 29.93 5.29
CA THR A 190 -16.83 30.96 6.30
C THR A 190 -17.97 31.81 5.79
N LYS A 191 -19.12 31.73 6.43
CA LYS A 191 -20.26 32.58 6.20
C LYS A 191 -19.95 33.96 6.79
N ALA A 192 -19.90 35.00 5.93
CA ALA A 192 -19.91 36.39 6.34
C ALA A 192 -21.27 36.79 6.90
#